data_b9b929da0e7b602b1cdd334c094fd82f
#
_entry.id   b9b929da0e7b602b1cdd334c094fd82f
#
_cell.length_a   1.000
_cell.length_b   1.000
_cell.length_c   1.000
_cell.angle_alpha   90.00
_cell.angle_beta   90.00
_cell.angle_gamma   90.00
#
_symmetry.space_group_name_H-M   'P 1'
#
loop_
_entity.id
_entity.type
_entity.pdbx_description
1 polymer ?
#
loop_
_entity_poly.entity_id
_entity_poly.type
_entity_poly.pdbx_seq_one_letter_code
_entity_poly.pdbx_strand_id
1 'polypeptide(L)'
;MKSKNIKISQRTLPHWELQGAIYFVTFNTFKKLELTPEARQVVLDCCLFFNNQRYKTYAVVIMPDHVHWLMQPLPKSDQEYWSLGSIIHSIKSYSSKQVPKVMNHIGIVWQYERYDRIMRDEIEFLETWHYIRENPVKANLSEMPETYPFFWQMDSVEKYSVK
;
A
#
# COMPACT_ATOMS: atom_id res chain seq x y z
N MET A 1 -23.00 -21.20 -2.08
CA MET A 1 -21.60 -20.78 -2.01
C MET A 1 -21.27 -19.95 -3.24
N LYS A 2 -21.08 -18.63 -3.09
CA LYS A 2 -20.61 -17.81 -4.21
C LYS A 2 -19.15 -18.16 -4.44
N SER A 3 -18.83 -18.67 -5.63
CA SER A 3 -17.46 -18.90 -6.09
C SER A 3 -16.66 -17.58 -5.97
N LYS A 4 -15.61 -17.57 -5.14
CA LYS A 4 -14.70 -16.44 -5.07
C LYS A 4 -13.88 -16.44 -6.36
N ASN A 5 -14.13 -15.47 -7.23
CA ASN A 5 -13.41 -15.34 -8.49
C ASN A 5 -11.96 -14.92 -8.21
N ILE A 6 -11.04 -15.82 -8.50
CA ILE A 6 -9.60 -15.56 -8.46
C ILE A 6 -9.18 -15.11 -9.86
N LYS A 7 -8.63 -13.91 -9.96
CA LYS A 7 -7.98 -13.42 -11.19
C LYS A 7 -6.46 -13.58 -11.07
N ILE A 8 -5.85 -14.09 -12.11
CA ILE A 8 -4.39 -14.24 -12.21
C ILE A 8 -3.89 -13.28 -13.28
N SER A 9 -3.02 -12.35 -12.91
CA SER A 9 -2.32 -11.51 -13.88
C SER A 9 -0.95 -12.10 -14.21
N GLN A 10 -0.65 -12.24 -15.50
CA GLN A 10 0.67 -12.70 -15.96
C GLN A 10 1.64 -11.52 -15.97
N ARG A 11 2.49 -11.48 -14.97
CA ARG A 11 3.71 -10.67 -14.90
C ARG A 11 4.88 -11.60 -14.58
N THR A 12 6.09 -11.06 -14.45
CA THR A 12 7.30 -11.83 -14.09
C THR A 12 7.13 -12.63 -12.79
N LEU A 13 6.27 -12.12 -11.87
CA LEU A 13 5.79 -12.84 -10.69
C LEU A 13 4.27 -12.99 -10.79
N PRO A 14 3.69 -14.17 -10.52
CA PRO A 14 2.25 -14.36 -10.53
C PRO A 14 1.61 -13.57 -9.36
N HIS A 15 0.66 -12.70 -9.69
CA HIS A 15 -0.15 -11.98 -8.71
C HIS A 15 -1.55 -12.59 -8.66
N TRP A 16 -1.90 -13.11 -7.50
CA TRP A 16 -3.22 -13.68 -7.24
C TRP A 16 -4.12 -12.60 -6.63
N GLU A 17 -5.22 -12.30 -7.28
CA GLU A 17 -6.21 -11.37 -6.76
C GLU A 17 -7.47 -12.13 -6.32
N LEU A 18 -7.83 -11.98 -5.05
CA LEU A 18 -9.07 -12.45 -4.46
C LEU A 18 -9.94 -11.24 -4.15
N GLN A 19 -11.11 -11.16 -4.78
CA GLN A 19 -12.03 -10.04 -4.61
C GLN A 19 -12.45 -9.86 -3.14
N GLY A 20 -12.33 -8.62 -2.65
CA GLY A 20 -12.70 -8.26 -1.29
C GLY A 20 -11.75 -8.76 -0.21
N ALA A 21 -10.59 -9.32 -0.57
CA ALA A 21 -9.56 -9.69 0.39
C ALA A 21 -8.77 -8.46 0.88
N ILE A 22 -8.18 -8.60 2.06
CA ILE A 22 -7.23 -7.64 2.60
C ILE A 22 -5.83 -8.06 2.17
N TYR A 23 -5.06 -7.09 1.67
CA TYR A 23 -3.71 -7.31 1.17
C TYR A 23 -2.68 -6.52 1.96
N PHE A 24 -1.55 -7.17 2.20
CA PHE A 24 -0.30 -6.50 2.50
C PHE A 24 0.46 -6.28 1.19
N VAL A 25 0.74 -5.02 0.86
CA VAL A 25 1.40 -4.63 -0.38
C VAL A 25 2.71 -3.93 -0.06
N THR A 26 3.76 -4.30 -0.77
CA THR A 26 5.05 -3.60 -0.75
C THR A 26 5.46 -3.27 -2.18
N PHE A 27 5.87 -2.03 -2.41
CA PHE A 27 6.52 -1.64 -3.65
C PHE A 27 7.70 -0.72 -3.37
N ASN A 28 8.75 -0.89 -4.17
CA ASN A 28 10.05 -0.27 -3.93
C ASN A 28 10.35 0.79 -4.98
N THR A 29 11.17 1.77 -4.61
CA THR A 29 11.75 2.71 -5.56
C THR A 29 12.74 2.00 -6.50
N PHE A 30 12.89 2.58 -7.68
CA PHE A 30 13.86 2.07 -8.66
C PHE A 30 15.29 2.38 -8.21
N LYS A 31 16.16 1.38 -8.23
CA LYS A 31 17.57 1.48 -7.81
C LYS A 31 17.77 2.12 -6.44
N LYS A 32 16.86 1.84 -5.50
CA LYS A 32 16.86 2.39 -4.13
C LYS A 32 16.87 3.92 -4.10
N LEU A 33 16.21 4.59 -5.04
CA LEU A 33 16.01 6.04 -5.00
C LEU A 33 15.47 6.44 -3.62
N GLU A 34 16.19 7.28 -2.93
CA GLU A 34 15.79 7.79 -1.62
C GLU A 34 14.86 8.99 -1.78
N LEU A 35 13.60 8.81 -1.41
CA LEU A 35 12.57 9.86 -1.46
C LEU A 35 12.85 10.92 -0.39
N THR A 36 12.84 12.18 -0.78
CA THR A 36 12.88 13.30 0.17
C THR A 36 11.64 13.31 1.06
N PRO A 37 11.64 14.03 2.21
CA PRO A 37 10.43 14.19 3.03
C PRO A 37 9.23 14.69 2.22
N GLU A 38 9.43 15.66 1.34
CA GLU A 38 8.38 16.21 0.47
C GLU A 38 7.83 15.14 -0.50
N ALA A 39 8.70 14.33 -1.07
CA ALA A 39 8.31 13.23 -1.96
C ALA A 39 7.55 12.13 -1.21
N ARG A 40 7.96 11.81 0.03
CA ARG A 40 7.22 10.86 0.87
C ARG A 40 5.82 11.36 1.21
N GLN A 41 5.65 12.66 1.47
CA GLN A 41 4.33 13.25 1.69
C GLN A 41 3.46 13.13 0.44
N VAL A 42 3.99 13.42 -0.74
CA VAL A 42 3.29 13.24 -2.01
C VAL A 42 2.81 11.80 -2.19
N VAL A 43 3.65 10.82 -1.90
CA VAL A 43 3.29 9.40 -2.01
C VAL A 43 2.21 9.02 -1.00
N LEU A 44 2.31 9.49 0.24
CA LEU A 44 1.28 9.27 1.27
C LEU A 44 -0.07 9.84 0.83
N ASP A 45 -0.09 11.07 0.33
CA ASP A 45 -1.30 11.72 -0.17
C ASP A 45 -1.91 10.92 -1.33
N CYS A 46 -1.09 10.41 -2.24
CA CYS A 46 -1.55 9.52 -3.32
C CYS A 46 -2.20 8.25 -2.78
N CYS A 47 -1.59 7.59 -1.79
CA CYS A 47 -2.13 6.37 -1.18
C CYS A 47 -3.46 6.60 -0.45
N LEU A 48 -3.70 7.80 0.05
CA LEU A 48 -4.93 8.13 0.79
C LEU A 48 -6.02 8.77 -0.08
N PHE A 49 -5.71 9.21 -1.28
CA PHE A 49 -6.62 10.01 -2.11
C PHE A 49 -7.97 9.32 -2.37
N PHE A 50 -7.96 8.04 -2.71
CA PHE A 50 -9.18 7.26 -2.94
C PHE A 50 -9.56 6.33 -1.77
N ASN A 51 -9.01 6.60 -0.59
CA ASN A 51 -9.39 5.87 0.61
C ASN A 51 -10.90 5.99 0.87
N ASN A 52 -11.54 4.88 1.23
CA ASN A 52 -12.99 4.73 1.39
C ASN A 52 -13.83 4.92 0.10
N GLN A 53 -13.20 5.04 -1.06
CA GLN A 53 -13.87 5.11 -2.37
C GLN A 53 -13.53 3.89 -3.23
N ARG A 54 -12.24 3.66 -3.49
CA ARG A 54 -11.76 2.52 -4.30
C ARG A 54 -11.19 1.40 -3.44
N TYR A 55 -10.72 1.74 -2.27
CA TYR A 55 -10.12 0.83 -1.29
C TYR A 55 -10.29 1.38 0.11
N LYS A 56 -10.12 0.51 1.06
CA LYS A 56 -10.02 0.85 2.48
C LYS A 56 -8.57 0.67 2.92
N THR A 57 -7.96 1.71 3.46
CA THR A 57 -6.63 1.67 4.05
C THR A 57 -6.75 1.37 5.53
N TYR A 58 -6.00 0.39 6.03
CA TYR A 58 -5.87 0.09 7.45
C TYR A 58 -4.62 0.72 8.04
N ALA A 59 -3.50 0.59 7.35
CA ALA A 59 -2.24 1.26 7.68
C ALA A 59 -1.39 1.41 6.42
N VAL A 60 -0.63 2.49 6.33
CA VAL A 60 0.34 2.74 5.28
C VAL A 60 1.53 3.50 5.83
N VAL A 61 2.73 3.11 5.44
CA VAL A 61 3.97 3.80 5.78
C VAL A 61 4.81 4.00 4.53
N ILE A 62 5.27 5.23 4.34
CA ILE A 62 6.17 5.60 3.25
C ILE A 62 7.58 5.69 3.82
N MET A 63 8.37 4.67 3.53
CA MET A 63 9.79 4.62 3.88
C MET A 63 10.62 5.39 2.84
N PRO A 64 11.89 5.69 3.10
CA PRO A 64 12.71 6.42 2.12
C PRO A 64 12.78 5.78 0.73
N ASP A 65 12.73 4.45 0.63
CA ASP A 65 12.92 3.72 -0.63
C ASP A 65 11.85 2.67 -0.92
N HIS A 66 10.78 2.63 -0.11
CA HIS A 66 9.68 1.68 -0.30
C HIS A 66 8.41 2.10 0.45
N VAL A 67 7.33 1.44 0.10
CA VAL A 67 6.01 1.60 0.73
C VAL A 67 5.55 0.25 1.26
N HIS A 68 5.01 0.25 2.49
CA HIS A 68 4.21 -0.85 3.02
C HIS A 68 2.78 -0.39 3.24
N TRP A 69 1.82 -1.17 2.75
CA TRP A 69 0.42 -0.79 2.77
C TRP A 69 -0.49 -1.99 3.07
N LEU A 70 -1.31 -1.88 4.11
CA LEU A 70 -2.35 -2.84 4.46
C LEU A 70 -3.69 -2.26 4.02
N MET A 71 -4.32 -2.88 3.02
CA MET A 71 -5.47 -2.30 2.36
C MET A 71 -6.42 -3.36 1.79
N GLN A 72 -7.65 -2.95 1.49
CA GLN A 72 -8.69 -3.79 0.96
C GLN A 72 -9.37 -3.10 -0.22
N PRO A 73 -9.32 -3.66 -1.44
CA PRO A 73 -10.10 -3.16 -2.55
C PRO A 73 -11.60 -3.21 -2.25
N LEU A 74 -12.32 -2.15 -2.59
CA LEU A 74 -13.75 -2.02 -2.38
C LEU A 74 -14.56 -2.41 -3.63
N PRO A 75 -15.87 -2.70 -3.49
CA PRO A 75 -16.76 -2.86 -4.63
C PRO A 75 -16.77 -1.62 -5.52
N LYS A 76 -16.68 -1.83 -6.83
CA LYS A 76 -16.86 -0.83 -7.87
C LYS A 76 -18.31 -0.81 -8.36
N SER A 77 -18.93 -1.98 -8.34
CA SER A 77 -20.34 -2.21 -8.66
C SER A 77 -20.84 -3.46 -7.90
N ASP A 78 -22.11 -3.84 -8.07
CA ASP A 78 -22.69 -5.05 -7.44
C ASP A 78 -21.97 -6.36 -7.82
N GLN A 79 -21.25 -6.37 -8.94
CA GLN A 79 -20.60 -7.56 -9.49
C GLN A 79 -19.07 -7.44 -9.61
N GLU A 80 -18.52 -6.27 -9.36
CA GLU A 80 -17.10 -5.99 -9.63
C GLU A 80 -16.46 -5.24 -8.47
N TYR A 81 -15.22 -5.64 -8.11
CA TYR A 81 -14.34 -4.91 -7.20
C TYR A 81 -13.28 -4.16 -7.98
N TRP A 82 -12.78 -3.06 -7.41
CA TRP A 82 -11.54 -2.47 -7.87
C TRP A 82 -10.43 -3.52 -7.82
N SER A 83 -9.64 -3.66 -8.88
CA SER A 83 -8.52 -4.59 -8.85
C SER A 83 -7.32 -3.98 -8.12
N LEU A 84 -6.62 -4.80 -7.34
CA LEU A 84 -5.38 -4.40 -6.68
C LEU A 84 -4.35 -3.87 -7.68
N GLY A 85 -4.21 -4.56 -8.81
CA GLY A 85 -3.30 -4.16 -9.89
C GLY A 85 -3.60 -2.76 -10.42
N SER A 86 -4.88 -2.42 -10.66
CA SER A 86 -5.27 -1.09 -11.14
C SER A 86 -5.06 0.00 -10.09
N ILE A 87 -5.31 -0.29 -8.83
CA ILE A 87 -5.08 0.63 -7.71
C ILE A 87 -3.59 0.97 -7.63
N ILE A 88 -2.71 -0.03 -7.54
CA ILE A 88 -1.27 0.18 -7.43
C ILE A 88 -0.69 0.84 -8.68
N HIS A 89 -1.15 0.45 -9.87
CA HIS A 89 -0.75 1.11 -11.12
C HIS A 89 -1.10 2.60 -11.11
N SER A 90 -2.29 2.96 -10.67
CA SER A 90 -2.75 4.35 -10.56
C SER A 90 -1.87 5.16 -9.60
N ILE A 91 -1.57 4.61 -8.42
CA ILE A 91 -0.71 5.24 -7.41
C ILE A 91 0.71 5.45 -7.96
N LYS A 92 1.32 4.43 -8.52
CA LYS A 92 2.67 4.51 -9.09
C LYS A 92 2.73 5.48 -10.27
N SER A 93 1.74 5.44 -11.17
CA SER A 93 1.69 6.31 -12.35
C SER A 93 1.57 7.78 -11.96
N TYR A 94 0.65 8.11 -11.05
CA TYR A 94 0.45 9.48 -10.61
C TYR A 94 1.65 10.01 -9.81
N SER A 95 2.12 9.25 -8.80
CA SER A 95 3.26 9.67 -7.98
C SER A 95 4.56 9.78 -8.76
N SER A 96 4.77 8.96 -9.80
CA SER A 96 5.91 9.10 -10.72
C SER A 96 5.97 10.44 -11.44
N LYS A 97 4.83 11.09 -11.63
CA LYS A 97 4.75 12.43 -12.23
C LYS A 97 4.90 13.54 -11.20
N GLN A 98 4.49 13.31 -9.95
CA GLN A 98 4.51 14.33 -8.90
C GLN A 98 5.84 14.36 -8.13
N VAL A 99 6.44 13.23 -7.85
CA VAL A 99 7.70 13.13 -7.11
C VAL A 99 8.82 13.97 -7.73
N PRO A 100 9.08 13.93 -9.07
CA PRO A 100 10.10 14.78 -9.66
C PRO A 100 9.85 16.29 -9.54
N LYS A 101 8.64 16.70 -9.25
CA LYS A 101 8.32 18.14 -9.07
C LYS A 101 8.74 18.67 -7.69
N VAL A 102 8.89 17.79 -6.71
CA VAL A 102 9.21 18.15 -5.32
C VAL A 102 10.59 17.70 -4.88
N MET A 103 11.26 16.88 -5.69
CA MET A 103 12.64 16.52 -5.49
C MET A 103 13.41 16.56 -6.81
N ASN A 104 14.71 16.84 -6.75
CA ASN A 104 15.55 16.92 -7.95
C ASN A 104 15.89 15.51 -8.46
N HIS A 105 14.94 14.91 -9.20
CA HIS A 105 15.08 13.57 -9.76
C HIS A 105 14.61 13.54 -11.22
N ILE A 106 15.37 12.85 -12.06
CA ILE A 106 15.03 12.58 -13.45
C ILE A 106 15.09 11.05 -13.64
N GLY A 107 14.03 10.48 -14.21
CA GLY A 107 13.95 9.06 -14.52
C GLY A 107 12.89 8.29 -13.74
N ILE A 108 13.05 6.99 -13.71
CA ILE A 108 12.09 6.06 -13.12
C ILE A 108 12.06 6.23 -11.59
N VAL A 109 10.86 6.34 -11.01
CA VAL A 109 10.67 6.43 -9.55
C VAL A 109 10.48 5.04 -8.94
N TRP A 110 9.63 4.21 -9.52
CA TRP A 110 9.24 2.91 -8.95
C TRP A 110 9.78 1.73 -9.75
N GLN A 111 10.10 0.64 -9.04
CA GLN A 111 10.27 -0.65 -9.67
C GLN A 111 8.95 -1.10 -10.31
N TYR A 112 9.04 -1.86 -11.40
CA TYR A 112 7.86 -2.38 -12.09
C TYR A 112 7.06 -3.35 -11.21
N GLU A 113 7.73 -4.26 -10.52
CA GLU A 113 7.13 -5.28 -9.68
C GLU A 113 6.69 -4.72 -8.31
N ARG A 114 5.74 -5.42 -7.72
CA ARG A 114 5.31 -5.27 -6.33
C ARG A 114 5.27 -6.64 -5.67
N TYR A 115 5.38 -6.66 -4.36
CA TYR A 115 5.05 -7.81 -3.52
C TYR A 115 3.66 -7.58 -2.92
N ASP A 116 2.81 -8.61 -2.99
CA ASP A 116 1.52 -8.60 -2.31
C ASP A 116 1.21 -9.96 -1.68
N ARG A 117 0.52 -9.94 -0.55
CA ARG A 117 0.10 -11.11 0.19
C ARG A 117 -1.30 -10.88 0.75
N ILE A 118 -2.17 -11.89 0.64
CA ILE A 118 -3.51 -11.87 1.21
C ILE A 118 -3.43 -12.17 2.71
N MET A 119 -4.13 -11.38 3.53
CA MET A 119 -4.32 -11.67 4.96
C MET A 119 -5.34 -12.80 5.11
N ARG A 120 -4.94 -13.89 5.76
CA ARG A 120 -5.75 -15.11 5.90
C ARG A 120 -6.62 -15.12 7.14
N ASP A 121 -6.17 -14.45 8.19
CA ASP A 121 -6.85 -14.41 9.47
C ASP A 121 -6.52 -13.11 10.24
N GLU A 122 -7.16 -12.96 11.40
CA GLU A 122 -6.99 -11.79 12.26
C GLU A 122 -5.59 -11.69 12.85
N ILE A 123 -4.96 -12.81 13.17
CA ILE A 123 -3.61 -12.85 13.76
C ILE A 123 -2.61 -12.30 12.73
N GLU A 124 -2.65 -12.79 11.49
CA GLU A 124 -1.79 -12.32 10.40
C GLU A 124 -2.03 -10.83 10.08
N PHE A 125 -3.29 -10.38 10.13
CA PHE A 125 -3.64 -8.97 9.97
C PHE A 125 -3.00 -8.10 11.07
N LEU A 126 -3.14 -8.46 12.33
CA LEU A 126 -2.59 -7.70 13.45
C LEU A 126 -1.06 -7.69 13.45
N GLU A 127 -0.43 -8.82 13.17
CA GLU A 127 1.03 -8.91 13.04
C GLU A 127 1.54 -8.00 11.92
N THR A 128 0.86 -7.98 10.77
CA THR A 128 1.22 -7.12 9.63
C THR A 128 0.99 -5.66 9.96
N TRP A 129 -0.11 -5.32 10.62
CA TRP A 129 -0.39 -3.96 11.07
C TRP A 129 0.69 -3.45 12.03
N HIS A 130 1.09 -4.25 13.01
CA HIS A 130 2.21 -3.93 13.92
C HIS A 130 3.53 -3.79 13.17
N TYR A 131 3.80 -4.67 12.20
CA TYR A 131 5.00 -4.59 11.37
C TYR A 131 5.10 -3.25 10.62
N ILE A 132 4.01 -2.81 9.99
CA ILE A 132 3.95 -1.53 9.27
C ILE A 132 4.18 -0.37 10.24
N ARG A 133 3.54 -0.40 11.38
CA ARG A 133 3.61 0.61 12.42
C ARG A 133 5.02 0.79 12.99
N GLU A 134 5.69 -0.32 13.26
CA GLU A 134 7.04 -0.33 13.86
C GLU A 134 8.17 -0.13 12.84
N ASN A 135 7.88 -0.14 11.55
CA ASN A 135 8.89 -0.08 10.50
C ASN A 135 9.79 1.18 10.59
N PRO A 136 9.27 2.40 10.76
CA PRO A 136 10.11 3.60 10.91
C PRO A 136 10.94 3.60 12.19
N VAL A 137 10.46 3.02 13.27
CA VAL A 137 11.20 2.89 14.53
C VAL A 137 12.39 1.93 14.37
N LYS A 138 12.16 0.77 13.78
CA LYS A 138 13.23 -0.20 13.49
C LYS A 138 14.29 0.33 12.52
N ALA A 139 13.91 1.25 11.64
CA ALA A 139 14.81 1.91 10.71
C ALA A 139 15.49 3.17 11.32
N ASN A 140 15.29 3.46 12.59
CA ASN A 140 15.79 4.63 13.30
C ASN A 140 15.37 5.98 12.66
N LEU A 141 14.19 6.03 12.06
CA LEU A 141 13.62 7.24 11.45
C LEU A 141 12.73 8.03 12.42
N SER A 142 12.28 7.40 13.49
CA SER A 142 11.50 8.00 14.57
C SER A 142 11.67 7.19 15.86
N GLU A 143 11.42 7.83 16.99
CA GLU A 143 11.44 7.16 18.31
C GLU A 143 10.18 6.34 18.58
N MET A 144 9.04 6.80 18.05
CA MET A 144 7.75 6.14 18.17
C MET A 144 7.03 6.13 16.82
N PRO A 145 6.15 5.14 16.55
CA PRO A 145 5.39 5.08 15.30
C PRO A 145 4.61 6.37 15.02
N GLU A 146 3.99 6.94 16.03
CA GLU A 146 3.12 8.12 15.94
C GLU A 146 3.88 9.41 15.59
N THR A 147 5.17 9.45 15.81
CA THR A 147 6.03 10.61 15.49
C THR A 147 6.60 10.58 14.08
N TYR A 148 6.42 9.47 13.34
CA TYR A 148 6.85 9.39 11.95
C TYR A 148 5.82 10.05 11.03
N PRO A 149 6.16 11.14 10.31
CA PRO A 149 5.16 11.96 9.60
C PRO A 149 4.51 11.24 8.41
N PHE A 150 5.19 10.25 7.84
CA PHE A 150 4.76 9.56 6.61
C PHE A 150 4.16 8.19 6.90
N PHE A 151 3.43 8.12 7.99
CA PHE A 151 2.66 6.98 8.46
C PHE A 151 1.21 7.41 8.68
N TRP A 152 0.27 6.57 8.26
CA TRP A 152 -1.15 6.73 8.54
C TRP A 152 -1.76 5.39 8.94
N GLN A 153 -2.64 5.40 9.90
CA GLN A 153 -3.43 4.24 10.31
C GLN A 153 -4.88 4.68 10.59
N MET A 154 -5.82 3.75 10.46
CA MET A 154 -7.18 4.02 10.88
C MET A 154 -7.30 4.01 12.42
N ASP A 155 -8.25 4.79 12.94
CA ASP A 155 -8.37 5.07 14.39
C ASP A 155 -8.74 3.86 15.25
N SER A 156 -9.34 2.81 14.69
CA SER A 156 -9.67 1.60 15.43
C SER A 156 -9.57 0.35 14.56
N VAL A 157 -8.47 -0.37 14.70
CA VAL A 157 -8.23 -1.63 13.99
C VAL A 157 -8.95 -2.80 14.68
N GLU A 158 -9.21 -2.72 15.98
CA GLU A 158 -9.82 -3.77 16.80
C GLU A 158 -11.24 -4.20 16.38
N LYS A 159 -11.93 -3.40 15.56
CA LYS A 159 -13.30 -3.70 15.08
C LYS A 159 -13.34 -4.44 13.74
N TYR A 160 -12.21 -4.70 13.14
CA TYR A 160 -12.13 -5.31 11.80
C TYR A 160 -11.50 -6.70 11.87
N SER A 161 -12.15 -7.60 12.62
CA SER A 161 -11.86 -9.02 12.48
C SER A 161 -12.14 -9.47 11.05
N VAL A 162 -11.20 -10.16 10.47
CA VAL A 162 -11.36 -10.83 9.18
C VAL A 162 -12.45 -11.88 9.35
N LYS A 163 -13.67 -11.59 8.88
CA LYS A 163 -14.76 -12.58 8.84
C LYS A 163 -14.60 -13.48 7.64
#